data_adfb8f86d6972cb77a3ea7cd13eff953
#
_entry.id   adfb8f86d6972cb77a3ea7cd13eff953
#
_cell.length_a   1.000
_cell.length_b   1.000
_cell.length_c   1.000
_cell.angle_alpha   90.00
_cell.angle_beta   90.00
_cell.angle_gamma   90.00
#
_symmetry.space_group_name_H-M   'P 1'
#
loop_
_entity.id
_entity.type
_entity.pdbx_description
1 polymer ?
#
loop_
_entity_poly.entity_id
_entity_poly.type
_entity_poly.pdbx_seq_one_letter_code
_entity_poly.pdbx_strand_id
1 'polypeptide(L)'
;ALFRDYVVEYLCCADKHMCQQALNSVGKGTTVYTRDKWIGQFANWKNARQFPPLPYNGDKRQDEPWHWGTGPYAGVLGLTFKPKAIFMLGFDLYPINKDKPNNMYTGTEGYTYIKRGVDPSYWIYQFHKLMGYSDPDTRWIVVNNERWEMPKEWKQHPNVFQESYEGMAKFINRQLTKAK
;
A
#
# COMPACT_ATOMS: atom_id res chain seq x y z
N ALA A 1 -7.15 -6.13 5.21
CA ALA A 1 -8.05 -7.12 4.62
C ALA A 1 -7.30 -8.36 4.17
N LEU A 2 -6.12 -8.23 3.55
CA LEU A 2 -5.31 -9.36 3.05
C LEU A 2 -4.97 -10.40 4.14
N PHE A 3 -4.78 -9.97 5.38
CA PHE A 3 -4.50 -10.85 6.52
C PHE A 3 -5.60 -11.88 6.83
N ARG A 4 -6.79 -11.73 6.24
CA ARG A 4 -7.89 -12.69 6.39
C ARG A 4 -7.65 -13.98 5.62
N ASP A 5 -6.91 -13.89 4.51
CA ASP A 5 -6.72 -14.97 3.56
C ASP A 5 -5.26 -15.45 3.49
N TYR A 6 -4.32 -14.61 3.93
CA TYR A 6 -2.89 -14.84 3.79
C TYR A 6 -2.12 -14.53 5.06
N VAL A 7 -1.09 -15.29 5.32
CA VAL A 7 -0.07 -14.98 6.32
C VAL A 7 0.91 -14.00 5.69
N VAL A 8 1.06 -12.83 6.31
CA VAL A 8 1.99 -11.78 5.85
C VAL A 8 2.98 -11.46 6.97
N GLU A 9 4.20 -11.12 6.60
CA GLU A 9 5.25 -10.77 7.58
C GLU A 9 4.99 -9.38 8.17
N TYR A 10 4.60 -8.42 7.33
CA TYR A 10 4.30 -7.05 7.70
C TYR A 10 2.90 -6.66 7.25
N LEU A 11 2.11 -6.13 8.16
CA LEU A 11 0.75 -5.68 7.89
C LEU A 11 0.62 -4.19 8.26
N CYS A 12 0.14 -3.40 7.33
CA CYS A 12 -0.08 -1.96 7.53
C CYS A 12 -1.55 -1.65 7.73
N CYS A 13 -1.88 -0.94 8.82
CA CYS A 13 -3.23 -0.55 9.18
C CYS A 13 -3.26 0.92 9.62
N ALA A 14 -3.59 1.85 8.72
CA ALA A 14 -3.71 3.27 9.06
C ALA A 14 -4.94 3.57 9.93
N ASP A 15 -5.98 2.75 9.84
CA ASP A 15 -7.22 2.91 10.59
C ASP A 15 -7.19 2.11 11.89
N LYS A 16 -7.62 2.75 12.99
CA LYS A 16 -7.64 2.14 14.33
C LYS A 16 -8.43 0.82 14.36
N HIS A 17 -9.65 0.83 13.80
CA HIS A 17 -10.51 -0.36 13.78
C HIS A 17 -9.86 -1.52 13.05
N MET A 18 -9.28 -1.26 11.87
CA MET A 18 -8.57 -2.29 11.10
C MET A 18 -7.31 -2.79 11.80
N CYS A 19 -6.60 -1.92 12.51
CA CYS A 19 -5.46 -2.31 13.33
C CYS A 19 -5.88 -3.25 14.47
N GLN A 20 -6.95 -2.92 15.19
CA GLN A 20 -7.48 -3.77 16.26
C GLN A 20 -7.92 -5.14 15.73
N GLN A 21 -8.65 -5.16 14.61
CA GLN A 21 -9.08 -6.40 13.99
C GLN A 21 -7.88 -7.26 13.54
N ALA A 22 -6.88 -6.63 12.93
CA ALA A 22 -5.66 -7.31 12.51
C ALA A 22 -4.92 -7.94 13.70
N LEU A 23 -4.67 -7.17 14.75
CA LEU A 23 -3.97 -7.65 15.95
C LEU A 23 -4.70 -8.82 16.62
N ASN A 24 -6.04 -8.83 16.62
CA ASN A 24 -6.83 -9.94 17.14
C ASN A 24 -6.76 -11.20 16.28
N SER A 25 -6.41 -11.07 14.99
CA SER A 25 -6.54 -12.15 14.00
C SER A 25 -5.21 -12.74 13.56
N VAL A 26 -4.13 -11.94 13.57
CA VAL A 26 -2.83 -12.40 13.05
C VAL A 26 -2.02 -13.15 14.10
N GLY A 27 -1.20 -14.08 13.63
CA GLY A 27 -0.25 -14.80 14.47
C GLY A 27 0.93 -13.92 14.92
N LYS A 28 1.70 -14.43 15.88
CA LYS A 28 2.88 -13.74 16.44
C LYS A 28 3.98 -13.42 15.43
N GLY A 29 3.99 -14.12 14.28
CA GLY A 29 4.96 -13.90 13.20
C GLY A 29 4.66 -12.66 12.33
N THR A 30 3.45 -12.08 12.42
CA THR A 30 3.07 -10.89 11.67
C THR A 30 3.29 -9.64 12.50
N THR A 31 4.09 -8.70 12.01
CA THR A 31 4.23 -7.36 12.60
C THR A 31 3.16 -6.44 12.04
N VAL A 32 2.38 -5.79 12.90
CA VAL A 32 1.30 -4.87 12.53
C VAL A 32 1.75 -3.43 12.74
N TYR A 33 1.81 -2.67 11.66
CA TYR A 33 2.16 -1.25 11.69
C TYR A 33 0.92 -0.37 11.69
N THR A 34 0.92 0.65 12.54
CA THR A 34 -0.15 1.64 12.63
C THR A 34 0.39 3.05 12.82
N ARG A 35 -0.49 4.05 12.79
CA ARG A 35 -0.10 5.45 12.96
C ARG A 35 0.32 5.77 14.39
N ASP A 36 1.15 6.80 14.51
CA ASP A 36 1.62 7.39 15.77
C ASP A 36 0.47 7.65 16.75
N LYS A 37 -0.60 8.27 16.31
CA LYS A 37 -1.76 8.58 17.15
C LYS A 37 -2.50 7.35 17.71
N TRP A 38 -2.29 6.17 17.14
CA TRP A 38 -2.95 4.94 17.59
C TRP A 38 -2.04 4.00 18.36
N ILE A 39 -0.72 4.04 18.15
CA ILE A 39 0.21 3.04 18.68
C ILE A 39 0.14 2.93 20.21
N GLY A 40 -0.07 4.03 20.93
CA GLY A 40 -0.21 4.01 22.37
C GLY A 40 -1.38 3.17 22.89
N GLN A 41 -2.44 3.03 22.09
CA GLN A 41 -3.60 2.20 22.43
C GLN A 41 -3.35 0.70 22.23
N PHE A 42 -2.28 0.36 21.53
CA PHE A 42 -1.85 -1.01 21.23
C PHE A 42 -0.55 -1.39 21.94
N ALA A 43 -0.15 -0.67 22.97
CA ALA A 43 1.11 -0.88 23.70
C ALA A 43 1.26 -2.31 24.29
N ASN A 44 0.15 -2.96 24.62
CA ASN A 44 0.14 -4.33 25.13
C ASN A 44 0.38 -5.41 24.05
N TRP A 45 0.36 -5.03 22.77
CA TRP A 45 0.58 -5.94 21.66
C TRP A 45 2.05 -5.94 21.24
N LYS A 46 2.77 -7.01 21.57
CA LYS A 46 4.21 -7.12 21.30
C LYS A 46 4.60 -7.04 19.82
N ASN A 47 3.65 -7.33 18.93
CA ASN A 47 3.81 -7.26 17.46
C ASN A 47 3.24 -5.98 16.84
N ALA A 48 2.75 -5.02 17.62
CA ALA A 48 2.37 -3.71 17.13
C ALA A 48 3.58 -2.78 17.00
N ARG A 49 3.66 -2.02 15.93
CA ARG A 49 4.71 -1.03 15.67
C ARG A 49 4.12 0.24 15.08
N GLN A 50 4.82 1.34 15.31
CA GLN A 50 4.51 2.60 14.65
C GLN A 50 5.05 2.60 13.22
N PHE A 51 4.32 3.22 12.29
CA PHE A 51 4.85 3.48 10.95
C PHE A 51 6.14 4.30 11.02
N PRO A 52 7.09 4.05 10.12
CA PRO A 52 8.21 4.96 9.93
C PRO A 52 7.71 6.38 9.64
N PRO A 53 8.48 7.42 10.01
CA PRO A 53 8.12 8.79 9.65
C PRO A 53 8.04 8.95 8.13
N LEU A 54 7.22 9.88 7.68
CA LEU A 54 7.19 10.24 6.26
C LEU A 54 8.56 10.75 5.82
N PRO A 55 9.00 10.44 4.60
CA PRO A 55 10.36 10.76 4.14
C PRO A 55 10.58 12.27 3.89
N TYR A 56 9.55 13.07 4.02
CA TYR A 56 9.63 14.52 3.80
C TYR A 56 8.82 15.32 4.81
N ASN A 57 9.31 16.51 5.11
CA ASN A 57 8.57 17.56 5.79
C ASN A 57 8.13 18.54 4.70
N GLY A 58 6.99 18.33 4.11
CA GLY A 58 6.64 19.11 2.94
C GLY A 58 5.21 19.62 2.94
N ASP A 59 4.92 20.42 1.93
CA ASP A 59 3.61 20.97 1.69
C ASP A 59 2.59 19.85 1.48
N LYS A 60 1.54 19.91 2.25
CA LYS A 60 0.37 19.07 2.06
C LYS A 60 -0.57 19.77 1.09
N ARG A 61 -1.29 18.99 0.31
CA ARG A 61 -2.42 19.56 -0.44
C ARG A 61 -3.44 20.10 0.56
N GLN A 62 -4.14 21.19 0.22
CA GLN A 62 -5.18 21.75 1.08
C GLN A 62 -6.30 20.75 1.40
N ASP A 63 -6.60 19.87 0.45
CA ASP A 63 -7.61 18.83 0.56
C ASP A 63 -7.05 17.49 1.08
N GLU A 64 -5.74 17.43 1.41
CA GLU A 64 -5.11 16.22 1.90
C GLU A 64 -5.57 15.91 3.32
N PRO A 65 -6.07 14.68 3.60
CA PRO A 65 -6.38 14.28 4.96
C PRO A 65 -5.14 14.37 5.86
N TRP A 66 -5.36 14.56 7.14
CA TRP A 66 -4.32 14.73 8.17
C TRP A 66 -3.29 13.58 8.25
N HIS A 67 -3.46 12.55 7.45
CA HIS A 67 -2.62 11.36 7.44
C HIS A 67 -2.63 10.72 6.06
N TRP A 68 -1.59 10.02 5.76
CA TRP A 68 -1.50 9.20 4.56
C TRP A 68 -2.39 7.96 4.64
N GLY A 69 -2.78 7.45 3.48
CA GLY A 69 -3.49 6.17 3.35
C GLY A 69 -2.61 4.97 3.69
N THR A 70 -3.25 3.84 3.95
CA THR A 70 -2.55 2.58 4.30
C THR A 70 -1.57 2.13 3.23
N GLY A 71 -1.94 2.22 1.95
CA GLY A 71 -1.07 1.85 0.84
C GLY A 71 0.22 2.67 0.77
N PRO A 72 0.16 4.01 0.73
CA PRO A 72 1.34 4.85 0.81
C PRO A 72 2.21 4.59 2.06
N TYR A 73 1.64 4.37 3.24
CA TYR A 73 2.41 3.97 4.42
C TYR A 73 3.11 2.62 4.26
N ALA A 74 2.48 1.66 3.57
CA ALA A 74 3.14 0.40 3.23
C ALA A 74 4.34 0.64 2.30
N GLY A 75 4.22 1.58 1.36
CA GLY A 75 5.34 2.03 0.53
C GLY A 75 6.47 2.65 1.35
N VAL A 76 6.17 3.53 2.33
CA VAL A 76 7.17 4.10 3.25
C VAL A 76 7.89 2.99 3.99
N LEU A 77 7.15 2.04 4.57
CA LEU A 77 7.75 0.89 5.25
C LEU A 77 8.63 0.08 4.30
N GLY A 78 8.15 -0.21 3.08
CA GLY A 78 8.91 -0.93 2.06
C GLY A 78 10.25 -0.29 1.75
N LEU A 79 10.31 1.03 1.66
CA LEU A 79 11.56 1.76 1.40
C LEU A 79 12.59 1.64 2.53
N THR A 80 12.16 1.41 3.79
CA THR A 80 13.10 1.21 4.90
C THR A 80 13.98 -0.03 4.73
N PHE A 81 13.53 -1.01 3.94
CA PHE A 81 14.29 -2.21 3.63
C PHE A 81 15.30 -2.01 2.49
N LYS A 82 15.38 -0.82 1.91
CA LYS A 82 16.25 -0.49 0.75
C LYS A 82 16.11 -1.50 -0.40
N PRO A 83 14.91 -1.76 -0.87
CA PRO A 83 14.66 -2.79 -1.87
C PRO A 83 15.15 -2.33 -3.25
N LYS A 84 15.57 -3.29 -4.10
CA LYS A 84 15.82 -3.02 -5.52
C LYS A 84 14.53 -2.83 -6.33
N ALA A 85 13.43 -3.43 -5.87
CA ALA A 85 12.13 -3.28 -6.52
C ALA A 85 10.99 -3.40 -5.50
N ILE A 86 9.94 -2.61 -5.71
CA ILE A 86 8.66 -2.68 -4.99
C ILE A 86 7.58 -3.01 -6.00
N PHE A 87 6.92 -4.15 -5.83
CA PHE A 87 5.76 -4.52 -6.64
C PHE A 87 4.49 -4.04 -5.96
N MET A 88 3.73 -3.21 -6.66
CA MET A 88 2.47 -2.66 -6.19
C MET A 88 1.31 -3.44 -6.80
N LEU A 89 0.62 -4.25 -5.98
CA LEU A 89 -0.54 -5.06 -6.39
C LEU A 89 -1.81 -4.53 -5.75
N GLY A 90 -2.91 -4.54 -6.51
CA GLY A 90 -4.22 -4.11 -6.01
C GLY A 90 -4.36 -2.58 -5.88
N PHE A 91 -3.56 -1.82 -6.59
CA PHE A 91 -3.68 -0.36 -6.70
C PHE A 91 -4.45 0.01 -7.97
N ASP A 92 -5.69 -0.47 -8.07
CA ASP A 92 -6.54 -0.21 -9.23
C ASP A 92 -6.91 1.27 -9.38
N LEU A 93 -6.94 2.00 -8.28
CA LEU A 93 -7.22 3.43 -8.13
C LEU A 93 -8.62 3.85 -8.59
N TYR A 94 -9.00 3.40 -9.79
CA TYR A 94 -10.23 3.82 -10.45
C TYR A 94 -11.36 2.83 -10.18
N PRO A 95 -12.58 3.32 -9.93
CA PRO A 95 -13.74 2.46 -9.78
C PRO A 95 -14.04 1.75 -11.12
N ILE A 96 -14.51 0.51 -11.05
CA ILE A 96 -14.99 -0.25 -12.24
C ILE A 96 -16.14 0.50 -12.91
N ASN A 97 -17.00 1.09 -12.11
CA ASN A 97 -18.08 2.00 -12.52
C ASN A 97 -17.98 3.25 -11.64
N LYS A 98 -18.44 4.41 -12.16
CA LYS A 98 -18.41 5.71 -11.44
C LYS A 98 -18.93 5.66 -9.98
N ASP A 99 -19.70 4.65 -9.63
CA ASP A 99 -20.43 4.56 -8.38
C ASP A 99 -20.00 3.41 -7.46
N LYS A 100 -19.08 2.51 -7.90
CA LYS A 100 -18.69 1.34 -7.08
C LYS A 100 -17.18 1.23 -6.98
N PRO A 101 -16.62 1.26 -5.75
CA PRO A 101 -15.21 0.99 -5.54
C PRO A 101 -14.89 -0.45 -5.96
N ASN A 102 -13.74 -0.64 -6.60
CA ASN A 102 -13.19 -1.96 -6.85
C ASN A 102 -12.51 -2.47 -5.57
N ASN A 103 -13.28 -3.14 -4.72
CA ASN A 103 -12.73 -3.69 -3.47
C ASN A 103 -13.26 -5.11 -3.27
N MET A 104 -12.36 -6.09 -3.34
CA MET A 104 -12.69 -7.50 -3.19
C MET A 104 -13.27 -7.87 -1.81
N TYR A 105 -13.12 -7.00 -0.80
CA TYR A 105 -13.66 -7.16 0.54
C TYR A 105 -14.96 -6.39 0.79
N THR A 106 -15.55 -5.81 -0.26
CA THR A 106 -16.84 -5.11 -0.15
C THR A 106 -17.90 -6.03 0.47
N GLY A 107 -18.64 -5.52 1.45
CA GLY A 107 -19.67 -6.27 2.19
C GLY A 107 -19.13 -7.07 3.38
N THR A 108 -17.83 -7.06 3.64
CA THR A 108 -17.25 -7.65 4.85
C THR A 108 -17.14 -6.62 5.97
N GLU A 109 -16.86 -7.07 7.21
CA GLU A 109 -16.65 -6.19 8.36
C GLU A 109 -15.55 -5.15 8.06
N GLY A 110 -15.84 -3.87 8.31
CA GLY A 110 -14.95 -2.74 8.01
C GLY A 110 -14.97 -2.27 6.55
N TYR A 111 -15.69 -2.98 5.66
CA TYR A 111 -15.85 -2.64 4.24
C TYR A 111 -17.32 -2.67 3.82
N THR A 112 -18.13 -1.82 4.44
CA THR A 112 -19.54 -1.67 4.08
C THR A 112 -19.70 -1.25 2.61
N TYR A 113 -20.86 -1.53 2.03
CA TYR A 113 -21.18 -1.09 0.66
C TYR A 113 -21.09 0.44 0.59
N ILE A 114 -19.98 0.94 0.06
CA ILE A 114 -19.80 2.37 -0.21
C ILE A 114 -20.55 2.68 -1.49
N LYS A 115 -21.50 3.62 -1.41
CA LYS A 115 -22.34 4.00 -2.56
C LYS A 115 -21.60 4.79 -3.64
N ARG A 116 -20.39 5.30 -3.37
CA ARG A 116 -19.57 6.07 -4.31
C ARG A 116 -18.12 5.62 -4.25
N GLY A 117 -17.47 5.59 -5.41
CA GLY A 117 -16.03 5.43 -5.50
C GLY A 117 -15.32 6.58 -4.75
N VAL A 118 -14.23 6.28 -4.09
CA VAL A 118 -13.38 7.30 -3.46
C VAL A 118 -12.53 7.94 -4.55
N ASP A 119 -12.40 9.27 -4.53
CA ASP A 119 -11.47 9.98 -5.42
C ASP A 119 -10.03 9.52 -5.14
N PRO A 120 -9.34 8.92 -6.11
CA PRO A 120 -8.00 8.40 -5.92
C PRO A 120 -6.91 9.47 -5.92
N SER A 121 -7.25 10.73 -6.20
CA SER A 121 -6.28 11.80 -6.45
C SER A 121 -5.28 11.98 -5.32
N TYR A 122 -5.71 11.79 -4.07
CA TYR A 122 -4.81 11.94 -2.94
C TYR A 122 -3.86 10.74 -2.76
N TRP A 123 -4.26 9.52 -3.11
CA TRP A 123 -3.35 8.37 -3.14
C TRP A 123 -2.34 8.50 -4.27
N ILE A 124 -2.80 8.98 -5.44
CA ILE A 124 -1.92 9.29 -6.58
C ILE A 124 -0.85 10.29 -6.15
N TYR A 125 -1.26 11.39 -5.49
CA TYR A 125 -0.36 12.40 -4.96
C TYR A 125 0.64 11.82 -3.94
N GLN A 126 0.16 11.02 -2.96
CA GLN A 126 1.02 10.46 -1.92
C GLN A 126 2.08 9.52 -2.50
N PHE A 127 1.71 8.65 -3.42
CA PHE A 127 2.67 7.79 -4.11
C PHE A 127 3.62 8.57 -5.02
N HIS A 128 3.12 9.58 -5.75
CA HIS A 128 3.99 10.47 -6.53
C HIS A 128 5.08 11.08 -5.66
N LYS A 129 4.73 11.62 -4.49
CA LYS A 129 5.71 12.13 -3.53
C LYS A 129 6.69 11.05 -3.09
N LEU A 130 6.20 9.89 -2.71
CA LEU A 130 7.02 8.78 -2.23
C LEU A 130 8.01 8.28 -3.29
N MET A 131 7.56 8.15 -4.54
CA MET A 131 8.40 7.77 -5.68
C MET A 131 9.51 8.79 -5.93
N GLY A 132 9.19 10.09 -5.81
CA GLY A 132 10.17 11.18 -5.97
C GLY A 132 11.21 11.26 -4.86
N TYR A 133 10.89 10.77 -3.66
CA TYR A 133 11.81 10.71 -2.52
C TYR A 133 12.56 9.38 -2.41
N SER A 134 12.17 8.37 -3.17
CA SER A 134 12.84 7.07 -3.14
C SER A 134 14.21 7.14 -3.82
N ASP A 135 15.08 6.20 -3.45
CA ASP A 135 16.33 6.01 -4.15
C ASP A 135 16.04 5.77 -5.65
N PRO A 136 16.69 6.48 -6.58
CA PRO A 136 16.52 6.30 -8.03
C PRO A 136 16.75 4.84 -8.50
N ASP A 137 17.56 4.08 -7.79
CA ASP A 137 17.83 2.67 -8.09
C ASP A 137 16.69 1.74 -7.60
N THR A 138 15.79 2.22 -6.75
CA THR A 138 14.60 1.47 -6.34
C THR A 138 13.53 1.54 -7.43
N ARG A 139 13.22 0.42 -8.05
CA ARG A 139 12.17 0.32 -9.07
C ARG A 139 10.80 0.17 -8.43
N TRP A 140 9.84 1.00 -8.86
CA TRP A 140 8.43 0.85 -8.54
C TRP A 140 7.72 0.15 -9.70
N ILE A 141 7.16 -1.00 -9.48
CA ILE A 141 6.51 -1.82 -10.50
C ILE A 141 5.03 -1.93 -10.16
N VAL A 142 4.21 -1.16 -10.86
CA VAL A 142 2.75 -1.18 -10.68
C VAL A 142 2.19 -2.32 -11.50
N VAL A 143 1.66 -3.33 -10.82
CA VAL A 143 1.14 -4.54 -11.48
C VAL A 143 -0.37 -4.43 -11.61
N ASN A 144 -0.84 -4.41 -12.86
CA ASN A 144 -2.26 -4.35 -13.16
C ASN A 144 -2.56 -5.00 -14.52
N ASN A 145 -3.84 -5.04 -14.91
CA ASN A 145 -4.22 -5.54 -16.23
C ASN A 145 -3.77 -4.58 -17.34
N GLU A 146 -3.69 -5.08 -18.57
CA GLU A 146 -3.18 -4.34 -19.72
C GLU A 146 -3.99 -3.09 -20.09
N ARG A 147 -5.27 -3.03 -19.69
CA ARG A 147 -6.17 -1.89 -19.98
C ARG A 147 -6.11 -0.80 -18.90
N TRP A 148 -5.41 -1.05 -17.82
CA TRP A 148 -5.25 -0.07 -16.75
C TRP A 148 -4.25 1.02 -17.16
N GLU A 149 -4.61 2.27 -16.92
CA GLU A 149 -3.75 3.38 -17.24
C GLU A 149 -3.07 3.94 -15.98
N MET A 150 -1.75 3.92 -16.00
CA MET A 150 -0.95 4.53 -14.93
C MET A 150 -1.19 6.03 -14.86
N PRO A 151 -1.37 6.61 -13.65
CA PRO A 151 -1.46 8.06 -13.48
C PRO A 151 -0.29 8.80 -14.12
N LYS A 152 -0.59 9.94 -14.74
CA LYS A 152 0.44 10.80 -15.36
C LYS A 152 1.50 11.27 -14.37
N GLU A 153 1.12 11.46 -13.12
CA GLU A 153 2.00 11.86 -12.02
C GLU A 153 3.05 10.78 -11.74
N TRP A 154 2.69 9.51 -11.85
CA TRP A 154 3.63 8.40 -11.65
C TRP A 154 4.54 8.18 -12.86
N LYS A 155 4.01 8.37 -14.08
CA LYS A 155 4.79 8.26 -15.33
C LYS A 155 5.97 9.25 -15.42
N GLN A 156 5.97 10.31 -14.59
CA GLN A 156 7.05 11.29 -14.56
C GLN A 156 8.34 10.76 -13.93
N HIS A 157 8.25 9.69 -13.15
CA HIS A 157 9.42 9.12 -12.47
C HIS A 157 10.09 8.05 -13.33
N PRO A 158 11.41 8.17 -13.61
CA PRO A 158 12.12 7.24 -14.48
C PRO A 158 12.26 5.83 -13.92
N ASN A 159 12.08 5.68 -12.61
CA ASN A 159 12.15 4.40 -11.89
C ASN A 159 10.77 3.76 -11.64
N VAL A 160 9.70 4.26 -12.29
CA VAL A 160 8.33 3.72 -12.18
C VAL A 160 7.94 3.03 -13.48
N PHE A 161 7.48 1.79 -13.36
CA PHE A 161 7.12 0.92 -14.48
C PHE A 161 5.74 0.32 -14.29
N GLN A 162 5.06 0.03 -15.38
CA GLN A 162 3.84 -0.77 -15.37
C GLN A 162 4.17 -2.18 -15.87
N GLU A 163 3.59 -3.19 -15.23
CA GLU A 163 3.75 -4.58 -15.62
C GLU A 163 2.42 -5.34 -15.52
N SER A 164 2.25 -6.37 -16.32
CA SER A 164 1.14 -7.29 -16.23
C SER A 164 1.36 -8.32 -15.10
N TYR A 165 0.27 -8.97 -14.67
CA TYR A 165 0.37 -10.08 -13.71
C TYR A 165 1.23 -11.23 -14.24
N GLU A 166 1.15 -11.51 -15.53
CA GLU A 166 1.94 -12.55 -16.20
C GLU A 166 3.42 -12.18 -16.23
N GLY A 167 3.74 -10.92 -16.58
CA GLY A 167 5.12 -10.41 -16.60
C GLY A 167 5.76 -10.46 -15.21
N MET A 168 5.01 -10.05 -14.17
CA MET A 168 5.46 -10.19 -12.78
C MET A 168 5.75 -11.65 -12.41
N ALA A 169 4.85 -12.58 -12.74
CA ALA A 169 5.05 -14.00 -12.44
C ALA A 169 6.30 -14.56 -13.14
N LYS A 170 6.52 -14.21 -14.41
CA LYS A 170 7.74 -14.59 -15.15
C LYS A 170 9.01 -14.01 -14.50
N PHE A 171 8.96 -12.75 -14.05
CA PHE A 171 10.08 -12.12 -13.36
C PHE A 171 10.41 -12.86 -12.07
N ILE A 172 9.43 -13.11 -11.21
CA ILE A 172 9.62 -13.81 -9.92
C ILE A 172 10.22 -15.21 -10.15
N ASN A 173 9.65 -15.99 -11.08
CA ASN A 173 10.13 -17.34 -11.39
C ASN A 173 11.59 -17.34 -11.84
N ARG A 174 12.01 -16.37 -12.66
CA ARG A 174 13.42 -16.23 -13.08
C ARG A 174 14.36 -15.93 -11.91
N GLN A 175 13.92 -15.13 -10.93
CA GLN A 175 14.75 -14.83 -9.75
C GLN A 175 14.90 -16.06 -8.84
N LEU A 176 13.80 -16.79 -8.63
CA LEU A 176 13.81 -18.03 -7.82
C LEU A 176 14.69 -19.13 -8.46
N THR A 177 14.73 -19.21 -9.78
CA THR A 177 15.58 -20.19 -10.50
C THR A 177 17.07 -19.84 -10.40
N LYS A 178 17.42 -18.54 -10.34
CA LYS A 178 18.82 -18.08 -10.21
C LYS A 178 19.37 -18.20 -8.77
N ALA A 179 18.49 -18.32 -7.79
CA ALA A 179 18.85 -18.42 -6.38
C ALA A 179 19.09 -19.88 -5.90
N LYS A 180 18.85 -20.84 -6.77
CA LYS A 180 19.18 -22.27 -6.59
C LYS A 180 20.49 -22.60 -7.27
#